data_58da03e136238f0dab58b0de43c5a4a9
#
_entry.id   58da03e136238f0dab58b0de43c5a4a9
#
_cell.length_a   1.000
_cell.length_b   1.000
_cell.length_c   1.000
_cell.angle_alpha   90.00
_cell.angle_beta   90.00
_cell.angle_gamma   90.00
#
_symmetry.space_group_name_H-M   'P 1'
#
loop_
_entity.id
_entity.type
_entity.pdbx_description
1 polymer ?
#
loop_
_entity_poly.entity_id
_entity_poly.type
_entity_poly.pdbx_seq_one_letter_code
_entity_poly.pdbx_strand_id
1 'polypeptide(L)'
;MFMLGSFAACRQLNVYEQIRPFPTHEWASGDSCVFRFQITDTAARYHIYTIIRHEDAYHYNNLWLEVGTRAPGDTLKKQTVMLTLGDNKKGWQGVGMDDVFDHRVRITQQPIRLVAGEYTFVLRQIMREDPLQKVLQAGLR
;
A
#
# COMPACT_ATOMS: atom_id res chain seq x y z
N MET A 1 0.57 30.75 29.61
CA MET A 1 0.78 30.26 29.26
C MET A 1 0.79 29.21 28.55
N PHE A 2 0.93 28.67 27.87
CA PHE A 2 0.87 27.71 27.32
C PHE A 2 1.34 27.43 26.14
N MET A 3 1.73 26.78 25.64
CA MET A 3 2.29 26.55 24.71
C MET A 3 1.89 25.59 24.02
N LEU A 4 1.70 25.39 23.32
CA LEU A 4 1.16 24.51 22.70
C LEU A 4 1.47 24.28 21.43
N GLY A 5 2.00 24.74 20.65
CA GLY A 5 2.24 24.55 19.31
C GLY A 5 3.14 23.49 18.90
N SER A 6 3.75 22.86 19.80
CA SER A 6 4.78 21.95 19.37
C SER A 6 4.28 20.67 18.81
N PHE A 7 2.99 20.40 18.95
CA PHE A 7 2.62 19.22 18.37
C PHE A 7 2.52 19.18 16.96
N ALA A 8 2.41 20.26 16.30
CA ALA A 8 2.18 20.26 14.90
C ALA A 8 3.22 19.60 14.09
N ALA A 9 4.42 19.63 14.51
CA ALA A 9 5.47 19.06 13.71
C ALA A 9 5.48 17.58 13.67
N CYS A 10 4.99 16.94 14.67
CA CYS A 10 5.11 15.53 14.72
C CYS A 10 4.25 14.81 13.79
N ARG A 11 3.14 15.39 13.42
CA ARG A 11 2.29 14.66 12.63
C ARG A 11 2.57 14.59 11.28
N GLN A 12 3.50 15.24 10.78
CA GLN A 12 3.82 15.13 9.44
C GLN A 12 4.32 13.83 9.05
N LEU A 13 4.82 13.05 9.98
CA LEU A 13 5.35 11.77 9.68
C LEU A 13 4.24 10.77 9.74
N ASN A 14 4.19 9.84 8.90
CA ASN A 14 3.27 8.75 8.96
C ASN A 14 1.84 9.10 8.90
N VAL A 15 1.53 10.13 8.23
CA VAL A 15 0.24 10.64 8.25
C VAL A 15 -0.79 9.78 7.62
N TYR A 16 -0.43 9.09 6.57
CA TYR A 16 -1.39 8.37 5.77
C TYR A 16 -0.94 6.93 5.60
N GLU A 17 -1.50 6.07 6.40
CA GLU A 17 -1.25 4.63 6.25
C GLU A 17 -2.51 3.89 6.65
N GLN A 18 -2.99 3.01 5.79
CA GLN A 18 -4.14 2.16 6.07
C GLN A 18 -3.81 0.74 5.63
N ILE A 19 -4.25 -0.24 6.40
CA ILE A 19 -3.95 -1.64 6.17
C ILE A 19 -5.24 -2.42 6.30
N ARG A 20 -5.41 -3.40 5.43
CA ARG A 20 -6.52 -4.33 5.52
C ARG A 20 -5.97 -5.74 5.74
N PRO A 21 -6.32 -6.39 6.86
CA PRO A 21 -5.89 -7.76 7.11
C PRO A 21 -6.74 -8.78 6.37
N PHE A 22 -6.16 -9.94 6.12
CA PHE A 22 -6.85 -11.09 5.54
C PHE A 22 -6.79 -12.22 6.57
N PRO A 23 -7.83 -12.36 7.41
CA PRO A 23 -7.78 -13.32 8.52
C PRO A 23 -7.59 -14.77 8.10
N THR A 24 -8.01 -15.14 6.89
CA THR A 24 -7.83 -16.49 6.40
C THR A 24 -6.53 -16.66 5.64
N HIS A 25 -5.69 -15.61 5.57
CA HIS A 25 -4.42 -15.60 4.84
C HIS A 25 -4.61 -15.85 3.34
N GLU A 26 -5.73 -15.37 2.81
CA GLU A 26 -6.03 -15.47 1.38
C GLU A 26 -6.59 -14.15 0.89
N TRP A 27 -6.29 -13.83 -0.34
CA TRP A 27 -6.80 -12.61 -0.97
C TRP A 27 -7.47 -12.98 -2.29
N ALA A 28 -8.77 -12.97 -2.33
CA ALA A 28 -9.52 -13.30 -3.55
C ALA A 28 -9.44 -12.14 -4.55
N SER A 29 -9.42 -12.45 -5.82
CA SER A 29 -9.33 -11.42 -6.86
C SER A 29 -10.55 -10.50 -6.89
N GLY A 30 -11.69 -10.99 -6.42
CA GLY A 30 -12.88 -10.16 -6.33
C GLY A 30 -12.96 -9.31 -5.07
N ASP A 31 -11.98 -9.43 -4.19
CA ASP A 31 -11.98 -8.74 -2.90
C ASP A 31 -11.07 -7.52 -2.98
N SER A 32 -11.58 -6.40 -3.46
CA SER A 32 -10.80 -5.18 -3.60
C SER A 32 -10.64 -4.50 -2.25
N CYS A 33 -9.42 -4.05 -1.98
CA CYS A 33 -9.13 -3.27 -0.79
C CYS A 33 -9.29 -1.80 -1.11
N VAL A 34 -10.14 -1.11 -0.39
CA VAL A 34 -10.44 0.31 -0.65
C VAL A 34 -9.88 1.13 0.49
N PHE A 35 -9.08 2.13 0.16
CA PHE A 35 -8.48 3.02 1.15
C PHE A 35 -8.83 4.46 0.79
N ARG A 36 -9.19 5.27 1.79
CA ARG A 36 -9.51 6.67 1.59
C ARG A 36 -8.62 7.54 2.44
N PHE A 37 -8.02 8.55 1.82
CA PHE A 37 -7.13 9.46 2.50
C PHE A 37 -7.56 10.89 2.26
N GLN A 38 -7.58 11.68 3.31
CA GLN A 38 -7.90 13.10 3.20
C GLN A 38 -6.59 13.87 3.09
N ILE A 39 -6.41 14.57 1.97
CA ILE A 39 -5.21 15.35 1.74
C ILE A 39 -5.53 16.81 2.06
N THR A 40 -4.72 17.40 2.91
CA THR A 40 -4.88 18.80 3.30
C THR A 40 -3.67 19.64 2.92
N ASP A 41 -2.47 19.05 2.94
CA ASP A 41 -1.25 19.78 2.63
C ASP A 41 -0.94 19.67 1.14
N THR A 42 -1.27 20.70 0.39
CA THR A 42 -1.04 20.71 -1.05
C THR A 42 0.35 21.23 -1.43
N ALA A 43 1.08 21.75 -0.47
CA ALA A 43 2.44 22.19 -0.71
C ALA A 43 3.43 21.06 -0.64
N ALA A 44 3.10 20.01 0.09
CA ALA A 44 3.98 18.85 0.23
C ALA A 44 3.98 18.00 -1.03
N ARG A 45 5.02 17.23 -1.19
CA ARG A 45 5.09 16.23 -2.25
C ARG A 45 5.02 14.86 -1.60
N TYR A 46 4.42 13.91 -2.29
CA TYR A 46 4.10 12.61 -1.72
C TYR A 46 4.67 11.48 -2.54
N HIS A 47 5.14 10.46 -1.87
CA HIS A 47 5.36 9.16 -2.46
C HIS A 47 4.25 8.23 -2.00
N ILE A 48 3.88 7.31 -2.84
CA ILE A 48 2.86 6.32 -2.53
C ILE A 48 3.52 4.96 -2.47
N TYR A 49 3.23 4.23 -1.38
CA TYR A 49 3.79 2.91 -1.15
C TYR A 49 2.65 1.91 -0.99
N THR A 50 2.84 0.73 -1.53
CA THR A 50 1.99 -0.40 -1.19
C THR A 50 2.65 -1.15 -0.05
N ILE A 51 1.83 -1.67 0.86
CA ILE A 51 2.31 -2.44 1.99
C ILE A 51 1.74 -3.83 1.86
N ILE A 52 2.61 -4.83 1.87
CA ILE A 52 2.20 -6.23 1.73
C ILE A 52 2.87 -7.03 2.83
N ARG A 53 2.08 -7.83 3.53
CA ARG A 53 2.60 -8.81 4.48
C ARG A 53 2.21 -10.19 4.03
N HIS A 54 3.17 -11.09 3.95
CA HIS A 54 2.92 -12.47 3.53
C HIS A 54 3.74 -13.45 4.37
N GLU A 55 3.37 -14.72 4.27
CA GLU A 55 4.14 -15.76 4.92
C GLU A 55 5.32 -16.17 4.04
N ASP A 56 6.32 -16.78 4.65
CA ASP A 56 7.46 -17.32 3.91
C ASP A 56 7.03 -18.32 2.84
N ALA A 57 5.93 -18.99 3.06
CA ALA A 57 5.41 -19.98 2.11
C ALA A 57 4.67 -19.37 0.92
N TYR A 58 4.63 -18.05 0.79
CA TYR A 58 4.02 -17.41 -0.37
C TYR A 58 4.66 -17.98 -1.65
N HIS A 59 3.84 -18.26 -2.66
CA HIS A 59 4.24 -19.06 -3.79
C HIS A 59 5.07 -18.35 -4.86
N TYR A 60 5.15 -17.03 -4.80
CA TYR A 60 5.78 -16.24 -5.86
C TYR A 60 6.77 -15.26 -5.27
N ASN A 61 7.68 -14.74 -6.09
CA ASN A 61 8.58 -13.68 -5.63
C ASN A 61 8.11 -12.29 -6.10
N ASN A 62 6.89 -12.22 -6.60
CA ASN A 62 6.30 -10.96 -7.04
C ASN A 62 4.81 -10.95 -6.75
N LEU A 63 4.20 -9.79 -6.95
CA LEU A 63 2.77 -9.64 -6.82
C LEU A 63 2.29 -8.63 -7.84
N TRP A 64 1.40 -9.05 -8.71
CA TRP A 64 0.78 -8.16 -9.67
C TRP A 64 -0.49 -7.59 -9.08
N LEU A 65 -0.59 -6.27 -9.12
CA LEU A 65 -1.75 -5.55 -8.61
C LEU A 65 -2.34 -4.65 -9.66
N GLU A 66 -3.65 -4.45 -9.57
CA GLU A 66 -4.31 -3.35 -10.24
C GLU A 66 -4.54 -2.29 -9.19
N VAL A 67 -4.02 -1.10 -9.42
CA VAL A 67 -4.15 0.03 -8.51
C VAL A 67 -5.08 1.04 -9.14
N GLY A 68 -6.22 1.27 -8.50
CA GLY A 68 -7.15 2.30 -8.93
C GLY A 68 -6.96 3.54 -8.07
N THR A 69 -6.94 4.70 -8.69
CA THR A 69 -6.80 5.97 -7.98
C THR A 69 -7.88 6.93 -8.44
N ARG A 70 -8.59 7.49 -7.49
CA ARG A 70 -9.56 8.54 -7.78
C ARG A 70 -9.23 9.77 -6.97
N ALA A 71 -8.82 10.84 -7.65
CA ALA A 71 -8.57 12.13 -7.03
C ALA A 71 -9.89 12.83 -6.74
N PRO A 72 -9.91 13.85 -5.87
CA PRO A 72 -11.13 14.59 -5.59
C PRO A 72 -11.75 15.15 -6.87
N GLY A 73 -13.03 14.84 -7.08
CA GLY A 73 -13.74 15.35 -8.25
C GLY A 73 -13.40 14.68 -9.57
N ASP A 74 -12.66 13.62 -9.55
CA ASP A 74 -12.20 12.97 -10.77
C ASP A 74 -12.76 11.54 -10.85
N THR A 75 -12.49 10.87 -11.97
CA THR A 75 -12.90 9.48 -12.16
C THR A 75 -11.80 8.53 -11.71
N LEU A 76 -12.15 7.29 -11.50
CA LEU A 76 -11.20 6.27 -11.10
C LEU A 76 -10.30 5.92 -12.28
N LYS A 77 -8.99 5.99 -12.07
CA LYS A 77 -8.00 5.62 -13.07
C LYS A 77 -7.24 4.41 -12.57
N LYS A 78 -7.03 3.43 -13.44
CA LYS A 78 -6.40 2.18 -13.06
C LYS A 78 -5.08 2.00 -13.74
N GLN A 79 -4.14 1.36 -13.04
CA GLN A 79 -2.87 0.97 -13.62
C GLN A 79 -2.48 -0.38 -13.06
N THR A 80 -1.69 -1.11 -13.82
CA THR A 80 -1.16 -2.40 -13.41
C THR A 80 0.25 -2.18 -12.88
N VAL A 81 0.52 -2.73 -11.72
CA VAL A 81 1.81 -2.58 -11.05
C VAL A 81 2.33 -3.95 -10.65
N MET A 82 3.58 -4.23 -10.93
CA MET A 82 4.22 -5.44 -10.43
C MET A 82 5.13 -5.09 -9.26
N LEU A 83 4.91 -5.73 -8.13
CA LEU A 83 5.75 -5.56 -6.96
C LEU A 83 6.75 -6.70 -6.92
N THR A 84 8.03 -6.38 -6.80
CA THR A 84 9.05 -7.39 -6.59
C THR A 84 9.21 -7.59 -5.10
N LEU A 85 8.95 -8.80 -4.63
CA LEU A 85 9.01 -9.11 -3.21
C LEU A 85 10.22 -9.93 -2.84
N GLY A 86 10.81 -10.63 -3.78
CA GLY A 86 11.93 -11.48 -3.48
C GLY A 86 12.77 -11.80 -4.71
N ASP A 87 13.85 -12.52 -4.45
CA ASP A 87 14.77 -12.95 -5.47
C ASP A 87 15.10 -14.40 -5.18
N ASN A 88 15.17 -15.24 -6.20
CA ASN A 88 15.43 -16.65 -6.01
C ASN A 88 16.79 -16.94 -5.37
N LYS A 89 17.73 -16.01 -5.48
CA LYS A 89 19.04 -16.18 -4.90
C LYS A 89 19.18 -15.49 -3.56
N LYS A 90 18.58 -14.31 -3.41
CA LYS A 90 18.75 -13.50 -2.20
C LYS A 90 17.60 -13.63 -1.22
N GLY A 91 16.49 -14.23 -1.62
CA GLY A 91 15.32 -14.37 -0.77
C GLY A 91 14.44 -13.15 -0.76
N TRP A 92 13.66 -13.00 0.32
CA TRP A 92 12.69 -11.91 0.42
C TRP A 92 13.38 -10.59 0.66
N GLN A 93 12.87 -9.54 0.02
CA GLN A 93 13.46 -8.20 0.13
C GLN A 93 12.92 -7.42 1.32
N GLY A 94 11.81 -7.84 1.87
CA GLY A 94 11.19 -7.14 2.98
C GLY A 94 11.81 -7.48 4.32
N VAL A 95 11.23 -6.92 5.36
CA VAL A 95 11.68 -7.15 6.73
C VAL A 95 10.96 -8.38 7.27
N GLY A 96 11.69 -9.39 7.69
CA GLY A 96 11.13 -10.64 8.17
C GLY A 96 11.19 -10.79 9.67
N MET A 97 10.20 -11.48 10.21
CA MET A 97 10.20 -11.91 11.59
C MET A 97 9.47 -13.23 11.62
N ASP A 98 10.15 -14.28 12.09
CA ASP A 98 9.68 -15.65 12.05
C ASP A 98 9.39 -16.02 10.58
N ASP A 99 8.18 -16.41 10.26
CA ASP A 99 7.85 -16.81 8.91
C ASP A 99 7.02 -15.77 8.18
N VAL A 100 7.07 -14.53 8.62
CA VAL A 100 6.26 -13.45 8.07
C VAL A 100 7.17 -12.33 7.57
N PHE A 101 6.88 -11.83 6.38
CA PHE A 101 7.67 -10.77 5.77
C PHE A 101 6.80 -9.57 5.41
N ASP A 102 7.26 -8.38 5.79
CA ASP A 102 6.60 -7.12 5.48
C ASP A 102 7.36 -6.39 4.39
N HIS A 103 6.63 -5.92 3.39
CA HIS A 103 7.22 -5.15 2.30
C HIS A 103 6.53 -3.79 2.21
N ARG A 104 7.33 -2.77 1.97
CA ARG A 104 6.83 -1.44 1.65
C ARG A 104 7.44 -1.07 0.32
N VAL A 105 6.65 -1.13 -0.72
CA VAL A 105 7.14 -0.95 -2.09
C VAL A 105 6.60 0.35 -2.67
N ARG A 106 7.51 1.25 -3.05
CA ARG A 106 7.12 2.53 -3.62
C ARG A 106 6.61 2.33 -5.04
N ILE A 107 5.47 2.92 -5.35
CA ILE A 107 4.90 2.82 -6.68
C ILE A 107 5.01 4.12 -7.48
N THR A 108 5.32 5.24 -6.85
CA THR A 108 5.58 6.49 -7.56
C THR A 108 7.06 6.58 -7.89
N GLN A 109 7.38 6.99 -9.10
CA GLN A 109 8.80 7.13 -9.47
C GLN A 109 9.38 8.42 -8.92
N GLN A 110 8.58 9.46 -8.82
CA GLN A 110 9.00 10.75 -8.30
C GLN A 110 7.97 11.23 -7.31
N PRO A 111 8.35 12.10 -6.37
CA PRO A 111 7.37 12.70 -5.47
C PRO A 111 6.36 13.50 -6.29
N ILE A 112 5.09 13.42 -5.92
CA ILE A 112 4.02 14.07 -6.66
C ILE A 112 3.24 15.01 -5.76
N ARG A 113 2.61 16.01 -6.36
CA ARG A 113 1.72 16.89 -5.63
C ARG A 113 0.32 16.34 -5.68
N LEU A 114 -0.40 16.51 -4.59
CA LEU A 114 -1.78 16.08 -4.49
C LEU A 114 -2.65 17.29 -4.17
N VAL A 115 -3.86 17.31 -4.72
CA VAL A 115 -4.79 18.40 -4.44
C VAL A 115 -5.53 18.10 -3.13
N ALA A 116 -6.11 19.13 -2.53
CA ALA A 116 -6.86 18.94 -1.30
C ALA A 116 -8.14 18.15 -1.57
N GLY A 117 -8.51 17.31 -0.63
CA GLY A 117 -9.73 16.55 -0.69
C GLY A 117 -9.48 15.07 -0.46
N GLU A 118 -10.49 14.27 -0.72
CA GLU A 118 -10.44 12.86 -0.45
C GLU A 118 -9.98 12.09 -1.68
N TYR A 119 -8.92 11.30 -1.52
CA TYR A 119 -8.44 10.36 -2.52
C TYR A 119 -8.93 8.97 -2.16
N THR A 120 -9.35 8.21 -3.16
CA THR A 120 -9.72 6.82 -2.98
C THR A 120 -8.75 5.97 -3.77
N PHE A 121 -8.19 4.96 -3.12
CA PHE A 121 -7.30 3.99 -3.76
C PHE A 121 -7.93 2.61 -3.64
N VAL A 122 -7.85 1.85 -4.71
CA VAL A 122 -8.39 0.49 -4.74
C VAL A 122 -7.28 -0.45 -5.15
N LEU A 123 -6.96 -1.43 -4.33
CA LEU A 123 -5.98 -2.45 -4.65
C LEU A 123 -6.66 -3.76 -4.91
N ARG A 124 -6.35 -4.39 -6.02
CA ARG A 124 -6.87 -5.71 -6.37
C ARG A 124 -5.74 -6.57 -6.86
N GLN A 125 -5.61 -7.78 -6.35
CA GLN A 125 -4.62 -8.70 -6.85
C GLN A 125 -5.08 -9.27 -8.19
N ILE A 126 -4.16 -9.40 -9.13
CA ILE A 126 -4.43 -9.93 -10.45
C ILE A 126 -3.49 -11.08 -10.80
N MET A 127 -3.14 -11.87 -9.82
CA MET A 127 -2.34 -13.06 -10.01
C MET A 127 -3.19 -14.17 -10.62
N ARG A 128 -2.52 -15.22 -11.11
CA ARG A 128 -3.24 -16.37 -11.64
C ARG A 128 -3.87 -17.20 -10.54
N GLU A 129 -3.24 -17.24 -9.38
CA GLU A 129 -3.76 -17.98 -8.24
C GLU A 129 -4.90 -17.20 -7.62
N ASP A 130 -6.06 -17.82 -7.47
CA ASP A 130 -7.23 -17.15 -6.93
C ASP A 130 -8.05 -18.12 -6.09
N PRO A 131 -8.16 -17.91 -4.78
CA PRO A 131 -7.58 -16.77 -4.04
C PRO A 131 -6.07 -16.90 -3.90
N LEU A 132 -5.42 -15.77 -3.81
CA LEU A 132 -3.98 -15.72 -3.62
C LEU A 132 -3.68 -16.12 -2.19
N GLN A 133 -2.89 -17.19 -2.03
CA GLN A 133 -2.64 -17.78 -0.73
C GLN A 133 -1.46 -17.14 0.00
N LYS A 134 -1.49 -17.21 1.32
CA LYS A 134 -0.38 -16.81 2.18
C LYS A 134 -0.11 -15.32 2.21
N VAL A 135 -1.11 -14.52 1.92
CA VAL A 135 -1.05 -13.07 2.07
C VAL A 135 -1.83 -12.70 3.33
N LEU A 136 -1.19 -12.00 4.24
CA LEU A 136 -1.78 -11.67 5.52
C LEU A 136 -2.44 -10.31 5.53
N GLN A 137 -1.89 -9.36 4.83
CA GLN A 137 -2.50 -8.03 4.74
C GLN A 137 -1.95 -7.26 3.56
N ALA A 138 -2.72 -6.28 3.12
CA ALA A 138 -2.32 -5.34 2.10
C ALA A 138 -2.68 -3.94 2.58
N GLY A 139 -1.93 -2.95 2.17
CA GLY A 139 -2.17 -1.59 2.61
C GLY A 139 -1.56 -0.56 1.70
N LEU A 140 -1.73 0.69 2.10
CA LEU A 140 -1.22 1.83 1.36
C LEU A 140 -0.69 2.88 2.32
N ARG A 141 0.38 3.56 1.93
CA ARG A 141 0.99 4.61 2.72
C ARG A 141 1.45 5.78 1.87
#